data_339d24585ff1500273a994e437f1ee79
#
_entry.id   339d24585ff1500273a994e437f1ee79
#
_cell.length_a   1.000
_cell.length_b   1.000
_cell.length_c   1.000
_cell.angle_alpha   90.00
_cell.angle_beta   90.00
_cell.angle_gamma   90.00
#
_symmetry.space_group_name_H-M   'P 1'
#
loop_
_entity.id
_entity.type
_entity.pdbx_description
1 polymer ?
#
loop_
_entity_poly.entity_id
_entity_poly.type
_entity_poly.pdbx_seq_one_letter_code
_entity_poly.pdbx_strand_id
1 'polypeptide(L)'
;MNQQMNQQMEKTKLKTKNANKCAAAGMCGGCTYINGSYEKQLTEKEQYVRTQLKGICPVNPIIGMENPYHYRNKVTATFSYKKGEIFSGIYEEKSHSVVPVDSCLLEDQTADQIICDIRGLLKSFKITIYSERTRYGLLRHVMIKIGRAHV
;
A
#
# COMPACT_ATOMS: atom_id res chain seq x y z
N MET A 1 -32.61 -3.02 25.53
CA MET A 1 -32.07 -3.01 24.16
C MET A 1 -30.75 -2.25 24.00
N ASN A 2 -30.46 -1.21 24.79
CA ASN A 2 -29.21 -0.42 24.61
C ASN A 2 -27.91 -1.05 25.12
N GLN A 3 -27.94 -1.96 26.10
CA GLN A 3 -26.71 -2.56 26.66
C GLN A 3 -26.08 -3.63 25.73
N GLN A 4 -26.89 -4.37 24.98
CA GLN A 4 -26.39 -5.37 24.03
C GLN A 4 -25.77 -4.72 22.79
N MET A 5 -26.32 -3.61 22.31
CA MET A 5 -25.70 -2.84 21.20
C MET A 5 -24.36 -2.22 21.60
N ASN A 6 -24.23 -1.67 22.81
CA ASN A 6 -22.95 -1.15 23.29
C ASN A 6 -21.87 -2.23 23.46
N GLN A 7 -22.23 -3.42 23.97
CA GLN A 7 -21.29 -4.54 24.07
C GLN A 7 -20.86 -5.09 22.71
N GLN A 8 -21.74 -5.02 21.70
CA GLN A 8 -21.42 -5.42 20.34
C GLN A 8 -20.49 -4.41 19.65
N MET A 9 -20.71 -3.11 19.88
CA MET A 9 -19.84 -2.04 19.40
C MET A 9 -18.44 -2.07 20.07
N GLU A 10 -18.36 -2.38 21.37
CA GLU A 10 -17.08 -2.56 22.07
C GLU A 10 -16.33 -3.81 21.61
N LYS A 11 -17.03 -4.93 21.37
CA LYS A 11 -16.42 -6.16 20.83
C LYS A 11 -15.92 -5.96 19.40
N THR A 12 -16.57 -5.12 18.61
CA THR A 12 -16.10 -4.76 17.26
C THR A 12 -14.86 -3.86 17.33
N LYS A 13 -14.82 -2.91 18.28
CA LYS A 13 -13.62 -2.07 18.54
C LYS A 13 -12.43 -2.85 19.06
N LEU A 14 -12.63 -3.93 19.84
CA LEU A 14 -11.53 -4.75 20.37
C LEU A 14 -10.91 -5.68 19.29
N LYS A 15 -11.67 -6.08 18.26
CA LYS A 15 -11.15 -6.92 17.18
C LYS A 15 -10.27 -6.16 16.18
N THR A 16 -10.34 -4.84 16.13
CA THR A 16 -9.54 -4.02 15.20
C THR A 16 -8.10 -3.73 15.68
N LYS A 17 -7.72 -4.10 16.90
CA LYS A 17 -6.40 -3.77 17.48
C LYS A 17 -5.22 -4.62 16.98
N ASN A 18 -5.43 -5.73 16.23
CA ASN A 18 -4.32 -6.62 15.86
C ASN A 18 -4.35 -7.18 14.41
N ALA A 19 -5.24 -6.74 13.53
CA ALA A 19 -5.49 -7.46 12.27
C ALA A 19 -4.66 -7.02 11.05
N ASN A 20 -4.00 -5.84 11.06
CA ASN A 20 -3.40 -5.32 9.83
C ASN A 20 -1.98 -4.80 10.04
N LYS A 21 -1.04 -5.73 10.33
CA LYS A 21 0.38 -5.42 10.20
C LYS A 21 0.82 -5.72 8.76
N CYS A 22 1.36 -4.72 8.07
CA CYS A 22 1.96 -4.92 6.77
C CYS A 22 3.22 -5.79 6.90
N ALA A 23 3.29 -6.89 6.13
CA ALA A 23 4.44 -7.80 6.15
C ALA A 23 5.75 -7.13 5.66
N ALA A 24 5.63 -6.11 4.82
CA ALA A 24 6.75 -5.35 4.28
C ALA A 24 7.06 -4.04 5.06
N ALA A 25 6.41 -3.83 6.23
CA ALA A 25 6.63 -2.64 7.03
C ALA A 25 8.09 -2.48 7.45
N GLY A 26 8.64 -1.28 7.28
CA GLY A 26 10.05 -0.98 7.59
C GLY A 26 11.06 -1.38 6.50
N MET A 27 10.63 -2.08 5.45
CA MET A 27 11.46 -2.40 4.28
C MET A 27 10.95 -1.69 3.02
N CYS A 28 9.64 -1.73 2.79
CA CYS A 28 9.00 -1.12 1.63
C CYS A 28 8.95 0.41 1.76
N GLY A 29 9.41 1.13 0.73
CA GLY A 29 9.35 2.60 0.67
C GLY A 29 7.98 3.19 0.34
N GLY A 30 6.91 2.38 0.28
CA GLY A 30 5.59 2.83 -0.16
C GLY A 30 4.75 3.60 0.87
N CYS A 31 5.13 3.58 2.15
CA CYS A 31 4.32 4.12 3.26
C CYS A 31 5.13 4.84 4.32
N THR A 32 4.71 6.06 4.66
CA THR A 32 5.32 6.86 5.74
C THR A 32 4.78 6.50 7.12
N TYR A 33 3.50 6.10 7.23
CA TYR A 33 2.77 6.00 8.50
C TYR A 33 2.31 4.57 8.85
N ILE A 34 2.80 3.54 8.16
CA ILE A 34 2.25 2.18 8.27
C ILE A 34 2.42 1.54 9.66
N ASN A 35 3.38 2.02 10.45
CA ASN A 35 3.71 1.45 11.76
C ASN A 35 2.87 2.02 12.92
N GLY A 36 2.03 3.03 12.67
CA GLY A 36 1.18 3.69 13.66
C GLY A 36 -0.29 3.34 13.55
N SER A 37 -1.11 3.71 14.56
CA SER A 37 -2.56 3.67 14.41
C SER A 37 -3.04 4.77 13.46
N TYR A 38 -4.19 4.56 12.83
CA TYR A 38 -4.75 5.54 11.91
C TYR A 38 -5.13 6.84 12.63
N GLU A 39 -5.62 6.76 13.85
CA GLU A 39 -5.94 7.92 14.69
C GLU A 39 -4.69 8.76 14.98
N LYS A 40 -3.56 8.10 15.28
CA LYS A 40 -2.29 8.79 15.49
C LYS A 40 -1.83 9.48 14.21
N GLN A 41 -1.94 8.80 13.07
CA GLN A 41 -1.64 9.38 11.75
C GLN A 41 -2.47 10.63 11.47
N LEU A 42 -3.78 10.61 11.76
CA LEU A 42 -4.66 11.76 11.58
C LEU A 42 -4.23 12.92 12.48
N THR A 43 -3.95 12.65 13.75
CA THR A 43 -3.51 13.66 14.72
C THR A 43 -2.20 14.32 14.27
N GLU A 44 -1.21 13.55 13.85
CA GLU A 44 0.07 14.07 13.38
C GLU A 44 -0.09 14.93 12.12
N LYS A 45 -0.91 14.52 11.17
CA LYS A 45 -1.20 15.29 9.96
C LYS A 45 -1.92 16.60 10.27
N GLU A 46 -2.93 16.56 11.13
CA GLU A 46 -3.66 17.76 11.53
C GLU A 46 -2.72 18.73 12.24
N GLN A 47 -1.90 18.26 13.16
CA GLN A 47 -0.96 19.10 13.89
C GLN A 47 0.10 19.72 12.96
N TYR A 48 0.58 18.96 11.99
CA TYR A 48 1.49 19.47 10.99
C TYR A 48 0.88 20.64 10.22
N VAL A 49 -0.35 20.50 9.68
CA VAL A 49 -1.04 21.55 8.94
C VAL A 49 -1.30 22.78 9.83
N ARG A 50 -1.76 22.57 11.07
CA ARG A 50 -1.99 23.66 12.03
C ARG A 50 -0.70 24.46 12.33
N THR A 51 0.41 23.75 12.40
CA THR A 51 1.73 24.39 12.63
C THR A 51 2.15 25.25 11.43
N GLN A 52 1.99 24.74 10.20
CA GLN A 52 2.36 25.43 8.99
C GLN A 52 1.49 26.69 8.74
N LEU A 53 0.20 26.62 9.11
CA LEU A 53 -0.77 27.71 8.87
C LEU A 53 -0.98 28.61 10.10
N LYS A 54 -0.16 28.46 11.13
CA LYS A 54 -0.25 29.27 12.35
C LYS A 54 -0.09 30.77 12.04
N GLY A 55 -1.11 31.56 12.42
CA GLY A 55 -1.13 33.02 12.16
C GLY A 55 -1.53 33.41 10.74
N ILE A 56 -1.83 32.46 9.87
CA ILE A 56 -2.30 32.69 8.48
C ILE A 56 -3.81 32.52 8.39
N CYS A 57 -4.33 31.35 8.79
CA CYS A 57 -5.78 31.06 8.75
C CYS A 57 -6.17 29.99 9.77
N PRO A 58 -7.48 29.89 10.12
CA PRO A 58 -7.97 28.79 10.93
C PRO A 58 -7.92 27.49 10.15
N VAL A 59 -7.64 26.38 10.85
CA VAL A 59 -7.62 25.01 10.29
C VAL A 59 -8.75 24.22 10.90
N ASN A 60 -9.65 23.71 10.06
CA ASN A 60 -10.74 22.81 10.46
C ASN A 60 -10.17 21.43 10.91
N PRO A 61 -10.93 20.67 11.73
CA PRO A 61 -10.56 19.30 12.06
C PRO A 61 -10.36 18.43 10.81
N ILE A 62 -9.39 17.53 10.88
CA ILE A 62 -9.12 16.60 9.77
C ILE A 62 -10.29 15.65 9.56
N ILE A 63 -10.65 15.40 8.30
CA ILE A 63 -11.63 14.40 7.92
C ILE A 63 -10.89 13.12 7.61
N GLY A 64 -11.13 12.07 8.41
CA GLY A 64 -10.58 10.74 8.19
C GLY A 64 -11.43 9.87 7.27
N MET A 65 -10.83 8.82 6.70
CA MET A 65 -11.53 7.77 5.98
C MET A 65 -12.14 6.78 6.97
N GLU A 66 -13.31 6.26 6.66
CA GLU A 66 -13.94 5.16 7.43
C GLU A 66 -13.11 3.87 7.31
N ASN A 67 -12.64 3.57 6.10
CA ASN A 67 -11.73 2.46 5.83
C ASN A 67 -10.46 2.95 5.11
N PRO A 68 -9.32 3.09 5.81
CA PRO A 68 -8.08 3.60 5.23
C PRO A 68 -7.25 2.53 4.49
N TYR A 69 -7.87 1.42 4.07
CA TYR A 69 -7.22 0.32 3.36
C TYR A 69 -7.73 0.18 1.94
N HIS A 70 -6.89 -0.39 1.05
CA HIS A 70 -7.21 -0.77 -0.32
C HIS A 70 -7.79 0.38 -1.18
N TYR A 71 -7.39 1.62 -0.91
CA TYR A 71 -7.90 2.82 -1.59
C TYR A 71 -7.07 3.24 -2.81
N ARG A 72 -5.86 2.66 -2.99
CA ARG A 72 -5.00 2.99 -4.13
C ARG A 72 -5.45 2.23 -5.37
N ASN A 73 -5.99 2.95 -6.33
CA ASN A 73 -6.45 2.43 -7.60
C ASN A 73 -5.43 2.55 -8.75
N LYS A 74 -4.28 3.19 -8.51
CA LYS A 74 -3.13 3.22 -9.42
C LYS A 74 -1.93 2.60 -8.71
N VAL A 75 -1.49 1.47 -9.21
CA VAL A 75 -0.43 0.63 -8.64
C VAL A 75 0.69 0.45 -9.65
N THR A 76 1.93 0.52 -9.21
CA THR A 76 3.09 0.23 -10.04
C THR A 76 3.97 -0.80 -9.32
N ALA A 77 4.04 -2.00 -9.86
CA ALA A 77 4.92 -3.04 -9.38
C ALA A 77 6.21 -3.09 -10.20
N THR A 78 7.34 -3.19 -9.51
CA THR A 78 8.64 -3.45 -10.09
C THR A 78 8.91 -4.94 -10.11
N PHE A 79 9.34 -5.46 -11.25
CA PHE A 79 9.73 -6.86 -11.39
C PHE A 79 11.24 -7.02 -11.22
N SER A 80 11.62 -8.08 -10.54
CA SER A 80 13.03 -8.40 -10.31
C SER A 80 13.25 -9.92 -10.41
N TYR A 81 14.51 -10.32 -10.52
CA TYR A 81 14.93 -11.71 -10.66
C TYR A 81 16.05 -12.03 -9.68
N LYS A 82 15.89 -13.07 -8.88
CA LYS A 82 16.90 -13.51 -7.92
C LYS A 82 16.84 -15.04 -7.73
N LYS A 83 17.99 -15.69 -7.76
CA LYS A 83 18.14 -17.15 -7.53
C LYS A 83 17.22 -18.04 -8.38
N GLY A 84 16.96 -17.67 -9.63
CA GLY A 84 16.10 -18.48 -10.52
C GLY A 84 14.61 -18.11 -10.46
N GLU A 85 14.21 -17.17 -9.60
CA GLU A 85 12.82 -16.80 -9.40
C GLU A 85 12.54 -15.36 -9.77
N ILE A 86 11.38 -15.14 -10.40
CA ILE A 86 10.82 -13.82 -10.68
C ILE A 86 9.93 -13.43 -9.50
N PHE A 87 10.12 -12.23 -8.99
CA PHE A 87 9.26 -11.62 -7.99
C PHE A 87 8.89 -10.20 -8.39
N SER A 88 7.83 -9.69 -7.79
CA SER A 88 7.35 -8.32 -7.98
C SER A 88 7.17 -7.64 -6.64
N GLY A 89 7.27 -6.33 -6.63
CA GLY A 89 7.10 -5.54 -5.41
C GLY A 89 7.42 -4.08 -5.59
N ILE A 90 7.83 -3.45 -4.51
CA ILE A 90 8.10 -2.01 -4.43
C ILE A 90 9.54 -1.81 -4.01
N TYR A 91 10.18 -0.74 -4.47
CA TYR A 91 11.53 -0.40 -4.04
C TYR A 91 11.60 -0.16 -2.53
N GLU A 92 12.64 -0.68 -1.92
CA GLU A 92 13.08 -0.29 -0.59
C GLU A 92 13.41 1.21 -0.58
N GLU A 93 13.15 1.88 0.54
CA GLU A 93 13.39 3.32 0.66
C GLU A 93 14.87 3.65 0.40
N LYS A 94 15.12 4.63 -0.48
CA LYS A 94 16.47 5.10 -0.87
C LYS A 94 17.37 4.02 -1.48
N SER A 95 16.79 2.97 -2.03
CA SER A 95 17.54 1.90 -2.66
C SER A 95 16.90 1.48 -3.99
N HIS A 96 17.67 0.74 -4.81
CA HIS A 96 17.17 0.08 -6.02
C HIS A 96 16.81 -1.39 -5.78
N SER A 97 16.82 -1.82 -4.52
CA SER A 97 16.39 -3.17 -4.13
C SER A 97 14.87 -3.27 -4.16
N VAL A 98 14.35 -4.34 -4.73
CA VAL A 98 12.90 -4.58 -4.74
C VAL A 98 12.53 -5.44 -3.54
N VAL A 99 11.64 -4.95 -2.71
CA VAL A 99 11.01 -5.69 -1.61
C VAL A 99 9.84 -6.48 -2.19
N PRO A 100 9.81 -7.82 -2.07
CA PRO A 100 8.68 -8.62 -2.57
C PRO A 100 7.38 -8.25 -1.85
N VAL A 101 6.33 -8.01 -2.62
CA VAL A 101 4.98 -7.70 -2.11
C VAL A 101 3.98 -8.41 -3.00
N ASP A 102 3.24 -9.36 -2.43
CA ASP A 102 2.16 -10.07 -3.12
C ASP A 102 0.78 -9.48 -2.79
N SER A 103 0.66 -8.82 -1.65
CA SER A 103 -0.54 -8.12 -1.23
C SER A 103 -0.17 -6.90 -0.42
N CYS A 104 -0.77 -5.77 -0.73
CA CYS A 104 -0.55 -4.49 -0.08
C CYS A 104 -1.82 -4.01 0.63
N LEU A 105 -1.67 -3.53 1.88
CA LEU A 105 -2.81 -3.00 2.64
C LEU A 105 -3.41 -1.72 2.04
N LEU A 106 -2.69 -1.01 1.18
CA LEU A 106 -3.16 0.25 0.60
C LEU A 106 -3.63 0.11 -0.84
N GLU A 107 -3.11 -0.89 -1.57
CA GLU A 107 -3.41 -1.10 -2.98
C GLU A 107 -4.73 -1.84 -3.17
N ASP A 108 -5.40 -1.60 -4.28
CA ASP A 108 -6.60 -2.36 -4.66
C ASP A 108 -6.24 -3.85 -4.80
N GLN A 109 -7.00 -4.72 -4.16
CA GLN A 109 -6.72 -6.15 -4.12
C GLN A 109 -6.79 -6.82 -5.50
N THR A 110 -7.62 -6.28 -6.41
CA THR A 110 -7.68 -6.75 -7.79
C THR A 110 -6.40 -6.42 -8.54
N ALA A 111 -5.80 -5.25 -8.26
CA ALA A 111 -4.51 -4.88 -8.85
C ALA A 111 -3.38 -5.80 -8.35
N ASP A 112 -3.34 -6.12 -7.06
CA ASP A 112 -2.39 -7.07 -6.48
C ASP A 112 -2.52 -8.45 -7.15
N GLN A 113 -3.74 -8.95 -7.31
CA GLN A 113 -4.01 -10.23 -7.97
C GLN A 113 -3.53 -10.24 -9.42
N ILE A 114 -3.85 -9.19 -10.21
CA ILE A 114 -3.40 -9.07 -11.60
C ILE A 114 -1.87 -9.06 -11.70
N ILE A 115 -1.18 -8.40 -10.78
CA ILE A 115 0.29 -8.40 -10.75
C ILE A 115 0.83 -9.81 -10.49
N CYS A 116 0.24 -10.54 -9.55
CA CYS A 116 0.62 -11.93 -9.26
C CYS A 116 0.37 -12.85 -10.47
N ASP A 117 -0.76 -12.69 -11.15
CA ASP A 117 -1.11 -13.47 -12.35
C ASP A 117 -0.13 -13.19 -13.50
N ILE A 118 0.17 -11.92 -13.78
CA ILE A 118 1.19 -11.54 -14.76
C ILE A 118 2.52 -12.20 -14.42
N ARG A 119 2.96 -12.12 -13.16
CA ARG A 119 4.22 -12.74 -12.71
C ARG A 119 4.24 -14.25 -12.98
N GLY A 120 3.12 -14.95 -12.74
CA GLY A 120 2.98 -16.37 -13.02
C GLY A 120 3.15 -16.72 -14.51
N LEU A 121 2.72 -15.83 -15.40
CA LEU A 121 2.78 -16.04 -16.86
C LEU A 121 4.15 -15.76 -17.47
N LEU A 122 5.01 -14.96 -16.83
CA LEU A 122 6.26 -14.49 -17.44
C LEU A 122 7.20 -15.61 -17.89
N LYS A 123 7.25 -16.72 -17.12
CA LYS A 123 8.09 -17.88 -17.46
C LYS A 123 7.59 -18.59 -18.71
N SER A 124 6.29 -18.79 -18.85
CA SER A 124 5.68 -19.47 -20.02
C SER A 124 5.84 -18.68 -21.30
N PHE A 125 5.79 -17.34 -21.19
CA PHE A 125 6.00 -16.44 -22.33
C PHE A 125 7.48 -16.10 -22.58
N LYS A 126 8.42 -16.66 -21.82
CA LYS A 126 9.88 -16.40 -21.92
C LYS A 126 10.24 -14.91 -21.86
N ILE A 127 9.46 -14.13 -21.11
CA ILE A 127 9.71 -12.70 -20.92
C ILE A 127 10.86 -12.52 -19.93
N THR A 128 11.90 -11.82 -20.36
CA THR A 128 13.07 -11.53 -19.52
C THR A 128 12.83 -10.31 -18.65
N ILE A 129 13.25 -10.38 -17.38
CA ILE A 129 13.17 -9.26 -16.45
C ILE A 129 14.37 -8.34 -16.65
N TYR A 130 14.13 -7.04 -16.72
CA TYR A 130 15.17 -6.03 -16.83
C TYR A 130 16.07 -6.02 -15.61
N SER A 131 17.38 -6.04 -15.84
CA SER A 131 18.41 -5.93 -14.81
C SER A 131 19.14 -4.60 -14.93
N GLU A 132 19.08 -3.78 -13.90
CA GLU A 132 19.80 -2.50 -13.88
C GLU A 132 21.33 -2.69 -13.96
N ARG A 133 21.84 -3.79 -13.41
CA ARG A 133 23.26 -4.12 -13.43
C ARG A 133 23.78 -4.43 -14.83
N THR A 134 23.05 -5.20 -15.62
CA THR A 134 23.44 -5.60 -16.98
C THR A 134 22.87 -4.68 -18.06
N ARG A 135 21.88 -3.86 -17.71
CA ARG A 135 21.06 -3.02 -18.62
C ARG A 135 20.35 -3.84 -19.70
N TYR A 136 20.06 -5.10 -19.39
CA TYR A 136 19.44 -6.05 -20.32
C TYR A 136 18.16 -6.63 -19.72
N GLY A 137 17.19 -6.97 -20.58
CA GLY A 137 15.88 -7.51 -20.22
C GLY A 137 14.74 -6.65 -20.77
N LEU A 138 13.54 -7.20 -20.82
CA LEU A 138 12.37 -6.57 -21.43
C LEU A 138 11.48 -5.88 -20.38
N LEU A 139 11.00 -6.63 -19.39
CA LEU A 139 10.02 -6.15 -18.43
C LEU A 139 10.69 -5.56 -17.19
N ARG A 140 10.35 -4.32 -16.84
CA ARG A 140 10.82 -3.65 -15.63
C ARG A 140 9.68 -3.36 -14.66
N HIS A 141 8.60 -2.76 -15.15
CA HIS A 141 7.46 -2.34 -14.34
C HIS A 141 6.15 -2.74 -15.01
N VAL A 142 5.15 -3.01 -14.18
CA VAL A 142 3.75 -3.10 -14.60
C VAL A 142 2.98 -2.03 -13.83
N MET A 143 2.23 -1.22 -14.56
CA MET A 143 1.33 -0.24 -13.97
C MET A 143 -0.11 -0.68 -14.22
N ILE A 144 -0.89 -0.76 -13.15
CA ILE A 144 -2.32 -1.03 -13.19
C ILE A 144 -3.07 0.19 -12.69
N LYS A 145 -4.07 0.60 -13.43
CA LYS A 145 -4.98 1.67 -13.03
C LYS A 145 -6.40 1.13 -13.12
N ILE A 146 -7.04 0.99 -11.97
CA ILE A 146 -8.44 0.58 -11.86
C ILE A 146 -9.26 1.86 -11.71
N GLY A 147 -10.32 1.99 -12.51
CA GLY A 147 -11.26 3.09 -12.46
C GLY A 147 -12.68 2.59 -12.70
N ARG A 148 -13.66 3.27 -12.13
CA ARG A 148 -15.06 3.09 -12.48
C ARG A 148 -15.42 4.17 -13.51
N ALA A 149 -15.90 3.77 -14.68
CA ALA A 149 -16.56 4.69 -15.57
C ALA A 149 -17.90 5.05 -14.95
N HIS A 150 -18.21 6.34 -14.85
CA HIS A 150 -19.58 6.77 -14.62
C HIS A 150 -20.31 6.56 -15.94
N VAL A 151 -21.29 5.64 -15.94
CA VAL A 151 -22.26 5.46 -17.01
C VAL A 151 -23.45 6.31 -16.70
#